data_539c824b0e809db03370a030db812dd1
#
_entry.id   539c824b0e809db03370a030db812dd1
#
_cell.length_a   1.000
_cell.length_b   1.000
_cell.length_c   1.000
_cell.angle_alpha   90.00
_cell.angle_beta   90.00
_cell.angle_gamma   90.00
#
_symmetry.space_group_name_H-M   'P 1'
#
loop_
_entity.id
_entity.type
_entity.pdbx_description
1 polymer ?
#
loop_
_entity_poly.entity_id
_entity_poly.type
_entity_poly.pdbx_seq_one_letter_code
_entity_poly.pdbx_strand_id
1 'polypeptide(L)'
;MRKIKYLFILMLFVFAGNIQAQKLQHTFALADSVFLLDGKPFQMISGEMHYPRIPREAWRARMKMAKAMGLNTIGTYVFWNLHEPQKGKFDFQGNNDIAEFVKIAKEEGLWVILRPSPYVCAEWEFGGYPYWLQNEKGLVVRSKEAQYLKEYETYIKEVGKKLAPLQINHGGNILMVQIENEYGSYGSDKDYLAINQKMFKDAGFDGLLYTCDPAPDLVKGHLPGLLPAVNGLDNPKKVKQLIRENHNGKGPFYIAEWYPAWFDWWGTKHHTVPAEQYAGHLDSVLAAGISINMYMFHGGTTRAFMNGANYKDDTPYEPQVSSYDYDAPLDEAGNATPKFMAFREVIEKHLAPGVKLPAVPAAKPAMAIPAIKLNHAAPLLQNLPVAISNKTPLTFEDLQQDYGYVLYRTKIKGSRKGQLLIKGLRDYAVIMVNGKTVGTLDRRLKQDSMNVTLPAGTVTLDILVENLGRINFGKYLLDNKKGITGSVSFNQAEIKGWQMYKLPFAAVNQVKFGGVAKASGVPMLQKGTFSLNTVKDTYFDMSNWGKGVVWINGHNLGRYWRVGPQQTLYVPAEWLKKGINEVVVFDLLKSQSTLTAVDKPILDKLNN
;
A
#
# COMPACT_ATOMS: atom_id res chain seq x y z
N MET A 1 22.50 73.60 -17.48
CA MET A 1 23.28 72.35 -17.41
C MET A 1 22.96 71.42 -16.20
N ARG A 2 21.97 71.70 -15.37
CA ARG A 2 21.64 70.85 -14.17
C ARG A 2 20.51 69.81 -14.39
N LYS A 3 19.73 69.89 -15.48
CA LYS A 3 18.59 68.97 -15.75
C LYS A 3 18.97 67.74 -16.55
N ILE A 4 20.12 67.64 -17.17
CA ILE A 4 20.57 66.51 -17.98
C ILE A 4 21.23 65.43 -17.13
N LYS A 5 21.79 65.77 -15.95
CA LYS A 5 22.40 64.73 -15.05
C LYS A 5 21.42 63.81 -14.37
N TYR A 6 20.18 64.22 -14.18
CA TYR A 6 19.16 63.37 -13.55
C TYR A 6 18.49 62.35 -14.51
N LEU A 7 18.54 62.66 -15.81
CA LEU A 7 17.97 61.73 -16.81
C LEU A 7 18.86 60.49 -17.04
N PHE A 8 20.18 60.64 -16.88
CA PHE A 8 21.14 59.55 -17.02
C PHE A 8 21.15 58.60 -15.82
N ILE A 9 20.81 59.05 -14.61
CA ILE A 9 20.72 58.23 -13.41
C ILE A 9 19.41 57.43 -13.41
N LEU A 10 18.33 57.96 -13.98
CA LEU A 10 17.06 57.23 -14.09
C LEU A 10 17.08 56.11 -15.14
N MET A 11 17.90 56.23 -16.21
CA MET A 11 18.09 55.19 -17.22
C MET A 11 18.96 54.03 -16.73
N LEU A 12 19.87 54.25 -15.78
CA LEU A 12 20.66 53.15 -15.19
C LEU A 12 19.88 52.32 -14.18
N PHE A 13 18.80 52.82 -13.59
CA PHE A 13 17.96 52.07 -12.66
C PHE A 13 16.90 51.21 -13.35
N VAL A 14 16.55 51.48 -14.62
CA VAL A 14 15.55 50.68 -15.36
C VAL A 14 16.15 49.40 -15.97
N PHE A 15 17.48 49.30 -16.10
CA PHE A 15 18.16 48.09 -16.59
C PHE A 15 18.60 47.11 -15.48
N ALA A 16 18.44 47.45 -14.20
CA ALA A 16 18.79 46.56 -13.09
C ALA A 16 17.64 45.64 -12.64
N GLY A 17 16.51 45.64 -13.34
CA GLY A 17 15.25 45.06 -12.86
C GLY A 17 14.80 43.75 -13.50
N ASN A 18 15.61 43.02 -14.24
CA ASN A 18 15.22 41.70 -14.77
C ASN A 18 16.41 40.73 -14.90
N ILE A 19 17.17 40.54 -13.83
CA ILE A 19 17.85 39.26 -13.66
C ILE A 19 16.82 38.32 -13.05
N GLN A 20 15.90 37.79 -13.87
CA GLN A 20 15.26 36.54 -13.55
C GLN A 20 16.40 35.52 -13.36
N ALA A 21 16.62 35.12 -12.13
CA ALA A 21 17.49 33.99 -11.84
C ALA A 21 17.01 32.84 -12.75
N GLN A 22 17.79 32.59 -13.81
CA GLN A 22 17.53 31.47 -14.72
C GLN A 22 17.57 30.26 -13.81
N LYS A 23 16.39 29.64 -13.55
CA LYS A 23 16.31 28.43 -12.78
C LYS A 23 17.28 27.46 -13.43
N LEU A 24 18.34 27.07 -12.72
CA LEU A 24 19.28 26.05 -13.19
C LEU A 24 18.44 24.82 -13.53
N GLN A 25 18.28 24.56 -14.82
CA GLN A 25 17.56 23.41 -15.33
C GLN A 25 18.55 22.25 -15.34
N HIS A 26 18.37 21.32 -14.40
CA HIS A 26 19.15 20.10 -14.36
C HIS A 26 18.83 19.20 -15.55
N THR A 27 19.81 18.40 -15.97
CA THR A 27 19.67 17.42 -17.04
C THR A 27 19.95 16.02 -16.52
N PHE A 28 19.19 15.03 -17.00
CA PHE A 28 19.41 13.61 -16.70
C PHE A 28 19.40 12.80 -17.99
N ALA A 29 20.43 11.99 -18.21
CA ALA A 29 20.62 11.27 -19.45
C ALA A 29 21.26 9.89 -19.23
N LEU A 30 21.15 9.03 -20.26
CA LEU A 30 21.87 7.75 -20.34
C LEU A 30 23.18 7.92 -21.07
N ALA A 31 24.24 7.30 -20.54
CA ALA A 31 25.47 7.04 -21.27
C ALA A 31 25.68 5.51 -21.38
N ASP A 32 26.72 5.07 -22.06
CA ASP A 32 26.94 3.64 -22.39
C ASP A 32 27.05 2.72 -21.15
N SER A 33 27.42 3.26 -19.99
CA SER A 33 27.60 2.45 -18.78
C SER A 33 27.11 3.12 -17.50
N VAL A 34 26.76 4.41 -17.54
CA VAL A 34 26.38 5.20 -16.35
C VAL A 34 25.22 6.14 -16.67
N PHE A 35 24.49 6.55 -15.64
CA PHE A 35 23.61 7.71 -15.74
C PHE A 35 24.43 8.98 -15.66
N LEU A 36 23.95 10.04 -16.31
CA LEU A 36 24.54 11.38 -16.24
C LEU A 36 23.53 12.35 -15.62
N LEU A 37 23.98 13.06 -14.58
CA LEU A 37 23.28 14.19 -14.01
C LEU A 37 24.13 15.45 -14.28
N ASP A 38 23.58 16.41 -15.02
CA ASP A 38 24.30 17.63 -15.47
C ASP A 38 25.61 17.30 -16.22
N GLY A 39 25.56 16.25 -17.04
CA GLY A 39 26.70 15.77 -17.82
C GLY A 39 27.76 15.02 -17.00
N LYS A 40 27.58 14.82 -15.69
CA LYS A 40 28.51 14.10 -14.82
C LYS A 40 27.97 12.71 -14.48
N PRO A 41 28.86 11.69 -14.34
CA PRO A 41 28.46 10.38 -13.88
C PRO A 41 27.66 10.45 -12.56
N PHE A 42 26.53 9.76 -12.54
CA PHE A 42 25.62 9.73 -11.40
C PHE A 42 25.18 8.30 -11.10
N GLN A 43 25.55 7.80 -9.92
CA GLN A 43 25.04 6.53 -9.42
C GLN A 43 23.83 6.78 -8.53
N MET A 44 22.65 6.29 -8.93
CA MET A 44 21.45 6.38 -8.10
C MET A 44 21.53 5.36 -6.96
N ILE A 45 21.47 5.86 -5.73
CA ILE A 45 21.27 5.06 -4.52
C ILE A 45 19.90 5.48 -4.01
N SER A 46 18.89 4.72 -4.43
CA SER A 46 17.48 5.01 -4.15
C SER A 46 16.89 4.06 -3.12
N GLY A 47 15.86 4.52 -2.43
CA GLY A 47 15.03 3.69 -1.56
C GLY A 47 13.54 3.91 -1.81
N GLU A 48 12.80 2.83 -1.91
CA GLU A 48 11.35 2.86 -2.11
C GLU A 48 10.63 3.26 -0.84
N MET A 49 9.71 4.23 -0.94
CA MET A 49 8.79 4.66 0.10
C MET A 49 7.42 4.94 -0.53
N HIS A 50 6.38 4.35 0.02
CA HIS A 50 5.02 4.56 -0.47
C HIS A 50 4.30 5.63 0.37
N TYR A 51 4.02 6.81 -0.22
CA TYR A 51 3.38 7.93 0.47
C TYR A 51 2.09 7.56 1.24
N PRO A 52 1.20 6.65 0.77
CA PRO A 52 -0.02 6.35 1.51
C PRO A 52 0.21 5.44 2.73
N ARG A 53 1.37 4.79 2.83
CA ARG A 53 1.77 3.99 3.99
C ARG A 53 2.38 4.82 5.12
N ILE A 54 2.63 6.10 4.87
CA ILE A 54 3.27 7.04 5.79
C ILE A 54 2.28 8.18 6.08
N PRO A 55 2.06 8.59 7.33
CA PRO A 55 1.29 9.80 7.61
C PRO A 55 1.89 11.01 6.89
N ARG A 56 1.03 11.87 6.30
CA ARG A 56 1.50 13.04 5.54
C ARG A 56 2.49 13.90 6.34
N GLU A 57 2.20 14.09 7.61
CA GLU A 57 3.00 14.91 8.53
C GLU A 57 4.39 14.31 8.77
N ALA A 58 4.56 13.03 8.54
CA ALA A 58 5.83 12.31 8.72
C ALA A 58 6.68 12.23 7.43
N TRP A 59 6.17 12.61 6.25
CA TRP A 59 6.89 12.49 4.97
C TRP A 59 8.28 13.15 5.01
N ARG A 60 8.35 14.40 5.47
CA ARG A 60 9.63 15.14 5.56
C ARG A 60 10.63 14.46 6.48
N ALA A 61 10.16 13.91 7.60
CA ALA A 61 11.04 13.19 8.53
C ALA A 61 11.64 11.93 7.87
N ARG A 62 10.85 11.20 7.07
CA ARG A 62 11.33 10.03 6.31
C ARG A 62 12.33 10.40 5.23
N MET A 63 12.12 11.55 4.53
CA MET A 63 13.09 12.08 3.55
C MET A 63 14.43 12.42 4.21
N LYS A 64 14.41 13.03 5.41
CA LYS A 64 15.63 13.32 6.19
C LYS A 64 16.35 12.04 6.60
N MET A 65 15.62 10.98 6.96
CA MET A 65 16.22 9.68 7.24
C MET A 65 16.87 9.07 5.98
N ALA A 66 16.22 9.20 4.81
CA ALA A 66 16.80 8.75 3.54
C ALA A 66 18.14 9.45 3.26
N LYS A 67 18.19 10.78 3.40
CA LYS A 67 19.45 11.54 3.29
C LYS A 67 20.50 11.11 4.31
N ALA A 68 20.08 10.88 5.56
CA ALA A 68 20.99 10.44 6.62
C ALA A 68 21.57 9.05 6.36
N MET A 69 20.84 8.14 5.68
CA MET A 69 21.41 6.85 5.27
C MET A 69 22.36 6.98 4.07
N GLY A 70 22.29 8.08 3.33
CA GLY A 70 23.13 8.33 2.15
C GLY A 70 22.40 8.14 0.82
N LEU A 71 21.07 8.00 0.84
CA LEU A 71 20.28 7.97 -0.38
C LEU A 71 20.33 9.35 -1.06
N ASN A 72 20.42 9.35 -2.38
CA ASN A 72 20.32 10.55 -3.22
C ASN A 72 18.99 10.61 -4.00
N THR A 73 18.26 9.51 -4.00
CA THR A 73 17.02 9.33 -4.76
C THR A 73 16.01 8.54 -3.91
N ILE A 74 14.72 8.72 -4.16
CA ILE A 74 13.67 7.86 -3.64
C ILE A 74 12.80 7.33 -4.79
N GLY A 75 12.30 6.10 -4.64
CA GLY A 75 11.27 5.52 -5.50
C GLY A 75 9.89 5.60 -4.86
N THR A 76 8.85 5.74 -5.66
CA THR A 76 7.47 5.60 -5.18
C THR A 76 6.51 5.20 -6.28
N TYR A 77 5.57 4.31 -5.95
CA TYR A 77 4.40 4.03 -6.79
C TYR A 77 3.36 5.14 -6.70
N VAL A 78 2.44 5.16 -7.67
CA VAL A 78 1.17 5.90 -7.63
C VAL A 78 0.04 4.88 -7.67
N PHE A 79 -0.86 4.92 -6.69
CA PHE A 79 -1.88 3.90 -6.49
C PHE A 79 -3.22 4.34 -7.09
N TRP A 80 -3.61 3.76 -8.22
CA TRP A 80 -4.83 4.16 -8.94
C TRP A 80 -6.08 4.11 -8.07
N ASN A 81 -6.27 3.03 -7.29
CA ASN A 81 -7.45 2.86 -6.44
C ASN A 81 -7.62 3.94 -5.35
N LEU A 82 -6.52 4.58 -4.93
CA LEU A 82 -6.57 5.72 -4.01
C LEU A 82 -6.94 7.02 -4.72
N HIS A 83 -6.43 7.19 -5.94
CA HIS A 83 -6.66 8.41 -6.71
C HIS A 83 -8.00 8.42 -7.44
N GLU A 84 -8.57 7.27 -7.74
CA GLU A 84 -9.89 7.11 -8.35
C GLU A 84 -10.72 6.04 -7.64
N PRO A 85 -11.11 6.27 -6.37
CA PRO A 85 -11.86 5.30 -5.57
C PRO A 85 -13.27 5.01 -6.13
N GLN A 86 -13.80 5.91 -6.93
CA GLN A 86 -15.01 5.75 -7.70
C GLN A 86 -14.74 6.26 -9.12
N LYS A 87 -15.25 5.55 -10.12
CA LYS A 87 -15.05 5.89 -11.53
C LYS A 87 -15.33 7.37 -11.81
N GLY A 88 -14.36 8.08 -12.38
CA GLY A 88 -14.41 9.51 -12.70
C GLY A 88 -14.26 10.46 -11.51
N LYS A 89 -14.05 9.97 -10.29
CA LYS A 89 -13.84 10.81 -9.10
C LYS A 89 -12.40 10.71 -8.60
N PHE A 90 -11.61 11.70 -9.00
CA PHE A 90 -10.19 11.75 -8.66
C PHE A 90 -9.93 12.50 -7.36
N ASP A 91 -9.02 11.96 -6.52
CA ASP A 91 -8.55 12.54 -5.28
C ASP A 91 -7.02 12.60 -5.24
N PHE A 92 -6.48 13.81 -5.11
CA PHE A 92 -5.05 14.11 -4.93
C PHE A 92 -4.83 15.03 -3.71
N GLN A 93 -5.63 14.86 -2.66
CA GLN A 93 -5.58 15.70 -1.47
C GLN A 93 -5.14 14.93 -0.22
N GLY A 94 -4.76 15.65 0.84
CA GLY A 94 -4.38 15.05 2.11
C GLY A 94 -3.26 14.02 1.95
N ASN A 95 -3.46 12.79 2.40
CA ASN A 95 -2.47 11.72 2.28
C ASN A 95 -2.32 11.19 0.83
N ASN A 96 -3.21 11.60 -0.09
CA ASN A 96 -3.13 11.26 -1.52
C ASN A 96 -2.40 12.34 -2.35
N ASP A 97 -1.85 13.39 -1.73
CA ASP A 97 -1.13 14.47 -2.42
C ASP A 97 0.29 14.05 -2.79
N ILE A 98 0.40 13.17 -3.77
CA ILE A 98 1.69 12.67 -4.29
C ILE A 98 2.57 13.80 -4.86
N ALA A 99 1.97 14.88 -5.41
CA ALA A 99 2.74 16.01 -5.92
C ALA A 99 3.49 16.74 -4.80
N GLU A 100 2.84 16.89 -3.64
CA GLU A 100 3.49 17.45 -2.45
C GLU A 100 4.58 16.53 -1.90
N PHE A 101 4.35 15.20 -1.89
CA PHE A 101 5.39 14.23 -1.52
C PHE A 101 6.66 14.39 -2.37
N VAL A 102 6.51 14.52 -3.71
CA VAL A 102 7.61 14.75 -4.65
C VAL A 102 8.30 16.09 -4.38
N LYS A 103 7.56 17.15 -4.08
CA LYS A 103 8.13 18.48 -3.75
C LYS A 103 8.92 18.45 -2.45
N ILE A 104 8.41 17.78 -1.41
CA ILE A 104 9.13 17.59 -0.15
C ILE A 104 10.45 16.86 -0.38
N ALA A 105 10.46 15.82 -1.24
CA ALA A 105 11.71 15.15 -1.62
C ALA A 105 12.70 16.13 -2.25
N LYS A 106 12.25 17.02 -3.14
CA LYS A 106 13.09 18.06 -3.75
C LYS A 106 13.66 19.03 -2.71
N GLU A 107 12.84 19.48 -1.78
CA GLU A 107 13.25 20.41 -0.71
C GLU A 107 14.31 19.79 0.21
N GLU A 108 14.24 18.47 0.44
CA GLU A 108 15.25 17.73 1.20
C GLU A 108 16.45 17.29 0.34
N GLY A 109 16.52 17.73 -0.93
CA GLY A 109 17.63 17.45 -1.85
C GLY A 109 17.67 16.01 -2.33
N LEU A 110 16.52 15.39 -2.54
CA LEU A 110 16.34 14.04 -3.09
C LEU A 110 15.75 14.10 -4.49
N TRP A 111 16.27 13.26 -5.37
CA TRP A 111 15.66 12.96 -6.66
C TRP A 111 14.54 11.93 -6.49
N VAL A 112 13.72 11.75 -7.53
CA VAL A 112 12.58 10.82 -7.48
C VAL A 112 12.57 9.93 -8.73
N ILE A 113 12.33 8.64 -8.51
CA ILE A 113 11.93 7.68 -9.53
C ILE A 113 10.42 7.47 -9.36
N LEU A 114 9.64 7.78 -10.38
CA LEU A 114 8.19 7.69 -10.35
C LEU A 114 7.71 6.41 -11.01
N ARG A 115 6.78 5.68 -10.36
CA ARG A 115 6.25 4.39 -10.82
C ARG A 115 4.71 4.45 -10.90
N PRO A 116 4.13 5.19 -11.89
CA PRO A 116 2.72 5.56 -11.90
C PRO A 116 1.83 4.65 -12.74
N SER A 117 2.31 3.49 -13.17
CA SER A 117 1.50 2.55 -13.95
C SER A 117 0.26 2.07 -13.17
N PRO A 118 -0.82 1.70 -13.86
CA PRO A 118 -2.06 1.23 -13.23
C PRO A 118 -1.87 0.07 -12.27
N TYR A 119 -0.96 -0.85 -12.63
CA TYR A 119 -0.59 -2.00 -11.82
C TYR A 119 0.73 -1.73 -11.09
N VAL A 120 0.70 -1.86 -9.77
CA VAL A 120 1.86 -1.62 -8.91
C VAL A 120 2.27 -2.85 -8.09
N CYS A 121 1.49 -3.92 -8.04
CA CYS A 121 1.67 -5.06 -7.14
C CYS A 121 1.69 -4.61 -5.66
N ALA A 122 2.85 -4.35 -5.11
CA ALA A 122 3.15 -3.66 -3.84
C ALA A 122 2.43 -4.24 -2.61
N GLU A 123 2.01 -5.50 -2.64
CA GLU A 123 1.19 -6.14 -1.58
C GLU A 123 -0.02 -5.27 -1.22
N TRP A 124 -0.54 -4.58 -2.24
CA TRP A 124 -1.62 -3.64 -2.16
C TRP A 124 -2.91 -4.21 -2.74
N GLU A 125 -4.05 -3.78 -2.20
CA GLU A 125 -5.38 -4.19 -2.64
C GLU A 125 -5.49 -4.16 -4.16
N PHE A 126 -5.80 -5.31 -4.78
CA PHE A 126 -5.93 -5.50 -6.24
C PHE A 126 -4.68 -5.05 -7.05
N GLY A 127 -3.49 -5.03 -6.44
CA GLY A 127 -2.28 -4.53 -7.10
C GLY A 127 -2.35 -3.06 -7.52
N GLY A 128 -3.17 -2.26 -6.84
CA GLY A 128 -3.37 -0.83 -7.10
C GLY A 128 -4.55 -0.52 -8.01
N TYR A 129 -5.17 -1.49 -8.64
CA TYR A 129 -6.36 -1.29 -9.46
C TYR A 129 -7.58 -0.89 -8.62
N PRO A 130 -8.45 0.01 -9.09
CA PRO A 130 -9.73 0.27 -8.46
C PRO A 130 -10.70 -0.90 -8.67
N TYR A 131 -11.45 -1.26 -7.63
CA TYR A 131 -12.37 -2.39 -7.62
C TYR A 131 -13.44 -2.33 -8.73
N TRP A 132 -13.86 -1.12 -9.11
CA TRP A 132 -14.92 -0.89 -10.08
C TRP A 132 -14.57 -1.37 -11.49
N LEU A 133 -13.29 -1.57 -11.82
CA LEU A 133 -12.87 -2.22 -13.07
C LEU A 133 -13.46 -3.63 -13.23
N GLN A 134 -13.73 -4.34 -12.12
CA GLN A 134 -14.34 -5.67 -12.16
C GLN A 134 -15.85 -5.66 -12.47
N ASN A 135 -16.47 -4.47 -12.50
CA ASN A 135 -17.85 -4.30 -12.94
C ASN A 135 -17.97 -4.11 -14.47
N GLU A 136 -16.88 -3.78 -15.13
CA GLU A 136 -16.85 -3.61 -16.59
C GLU A 136 -16.82 -4.99 -17.25
N LYS A 137 -17.90 -5.30 -17.97
CA LYS A 137 -18.06 -6.63 -18.59
C LYS A 137 -17.03 -6.86 -19.70
N GLY A 138 -16.25 -7.93 -19.57
CA GLY A 138 -15.24 -8.33 -20.57
C GLY A 138 -13.93 -7.56 -20.46
N LEU A 139 -13.77 -6.67 -19.48
CA LEU A 139 -12.53 -5.94 -19.26
C LEU A 139 -11.41 -6.91 -18.84
N VAL A 140 -10.28 -6.79 -19.49
CA VAL A 140 -9.06 -7.57 -19.20
C VAL A 140 -7.92 -6.60 -18.92
N VAL A 141 -7.50 -6.53 -17.67
CA VAL A 141 -6.37 -5.67 -17.26
C VAL A 141 -5.05 -6.14 -17.89
N ARG A 142 -4.09 -5.23 -18.01
CA ARG A 142 -2.75 -5.48 -18.58
C ARG A 142 -2.78 -6.08 -19.99
N SER A 143 -3.69 -5.59 -20.82
CA SER A 143 -3.88 -6.07 -22.19
C SER A 143 -4.28 -4.92 -23.13
N LYS A 144 -4.43 -5.23 -24.44
CA LYS A 144 -4.94 -4.29 -25.44
C LYS A 144 -6.48 -4.21 -25.48
N GLU A 145 -7.17 -4.72 -24.47
CA GLU A 145 -8.62 -4.61 -24.40
C GLU A 145 -9.04 -3.12 -24.36
N ALA A 146 -9.95 -2.73 -25.26
CA ALA A 146 -10.22 -1.32 -25.54
C ALA A 146 -10.80 -0.54 -24.36
N GLN A 147 -11.66 -1.17 -23.56
CA GLN A 147 -12.24 -0.51 -22.38
C GLN A 147 -11.18 -0.31 -21.29
N TYR A 148 -10.31 -1.31 -21.08
CA TYR A 148 -9.19 -1.16 -20.14
C TYR A 148 -8.24 -0.04 -20.56
N LEU A 149 -7.85 0.01 -21.83
CA LEU A 149 -6.96 1.06 -22.34
C LEU A 149 -7.59 2.45 -22.19
N LYS A 150 -8.91 2.59 -22.38
CA LYS A 150 -9.62 3.85 -22.20
C LYS A 150 -9.60 4.33 -20.74
N GLU A 151 -9.87 3.44 -19.78
CA GLU A 151 -9.82 3.78 -18.36
C GLU A 151 -8.38 4.10 -17.92
N TYR A 152 -7.41 3.32 -18.39
CA TYR A 152 -5.99 3.57 -18.17
C TYR A 152 -5.56 4.94 -18.71
N GLU A 153 -5.92 5.28 -19.95
CA GLU A 153 -5.59 6.58 -20.54
C GLU A 153 -6.17 7.74 -19.71
N THR A 154 -7.40 7.59 -19.22
CA THR A 154 -8.03 8.57 -18.35
C THR A 154 -7.24 8.76 -17.06
N TYR A 155 -6.87 7.67 -16.39
CA TYR A 155 -6.08 7.69 -15.17
C TYR A 155 -4.71 8.35 -15.38
N ILE A 156 -3.94 7.89 -16.39
CA ILE A 156 -2.57 8.39 -16.57
C ILE A 156 -2.54 9.87 -16.98
N LYS A 157 -3.57 10.36 -17.69
CA LYS A 157 -3.72 11.80 -18.00
C LYS A 157 -3.93 12.63 -16.73
N GLU A 158 -4.74 12.17 -15.77
CA GLU A 158 -4.94 12.87 -14.50
C GLU A 158 -3.68 12.87 -13.64
N VAL A 159 -2.95 11.76 -13.60
CA VAL A 159 -1.64 11.66 -12.95
C VAL A 159 -0.63 12.58 -13.64
N GLY A 160 -0.59 12.60 -14.98
CA GLY A 160 0.29 13.46 -15.77
C GLY A 160 0.09 14.95 -15.48
N LYS A 161 -1.17 15.42 -15.38
CA LYS A 161 -1.47 16.82 -15.00
C LYS A 161 -0.81 17.23 -13.67
N LYS A 162 -0.65 16.29 -12.73
CA LYS A 162 -0.08 16.55 -11.40
C LYS A 162 1.44 16.41 -11.35
N LEU A 163 1.98 15.43 -12.06
CA LEU A 163 3.36 14.97 -11.87
C LEU A 163 4.28 15.26 -13.06
N ALA A 164 3.78 15.33 -14.29
CA ALA A 164 4.61 15.64 -15.44
C ALA A 164 5.36 16.99 -15.33
N PRO A 165 4.77 18.06 -14.77
CA PRO A 165 5.50 19.33 -14.53
C PRO A 165 6.64 19.21 -13.49
N LEU A 166 6.71 18.11 -12.75
CA LEU A 166 7.74 17.87 -11.72
C LEU A 166 8.93 17.06 -12.26
N GLN A 167 8.96 16.75 -13.54
CA GLN A 167 10.12 16.09 -14.18
C GLN A 167 11.33 17.02 -14.22
N ILE A 168 12.52 16.43 -14.24
CA ILE A 168 13.79 17.17 -14.21
C ILE A 168 13.92 18.14 -15.39
N ASN A 169 13.51 17.74 -16.59
CA ASN A 169 13.48 18.56 -17.79
C ASN A 169 12.47 19.73 -17.73
N HIS A 170 11.55 19.73 -16.77
CA HIS A 170 10.65 20.84 -16.46
C HIS A 170 11.09 21.62 -15.20
N GLY A 171 12.31 21.37 -14.70
CA GLY A 171 12.86 22.00 -13.49
C GLY A 171 12.37 21.38 -12.17
N GLY A 172 11.76 20.19 -12.23
CA GLY A 172 11.41 19.35 -11.08
C GLY A 172 12.55 18.46 -10.62
N ASN A 173 12.21 17.35 -9.95
CA ASN A 173 13.16 16.38 -9.42
C ASN A 173 12.83 14.93 -9.77
N ILE A 174 11.86 14.66 -10.64
CA ILE A 174 11.60 13.31 -11.16
C ILE A 174 12.62 13.04 -12.27
N LEU A 175 13.52 12.07 -12.04
CA LEU A 175 14.58 11.69 -12.97
C LEU A 175 14.06 10.83 -14.12
N MET A 176 13.24 9.82 -13.77
CA MET A 176 12.72 8.85 -14.73
C MET A 176 11.39 8.27 -14.27
N VAL A 177 10.65 7.70 -15.21
CA VAL A 177 9.30 7.17 -14.98
C VAL A 177 9.22 5.74 -15.49
N GLN A 178 8.70 4.84 -14.64
CA GLN A 178 8.50 3.43 -14.98
C GLN A 178 7.22 3.23 -15.78
N ILE A 179 7.32 2.43 -16.83
CA ILE A 179 6.18 1.89 -17.57
C ILE A 179 5.93 0.46 -17.12
N GLU A 180 4.69 0.15 -16.79
CA GLU A 180 4.24 -1.14 -16.27
C GLU A 180 4.97 -1.55 -14.97
N ASN A 181 4.75 -2.74 -14.47
CA ASN A 181 5.50 -3.36 -13.38
C ASN A 181 5.52 -4.87 -13.55
N GLU A 182 6.73 -5.44 -13.72
CA GLU A 182 6.93 -6.88 -13.87
C GLU A 182 5.98 -7.51 -14.92
N TYR A 183 5.84 -6.84 -16.05
CA TYR A 183 4.92 -7.30 -17.09
C TYR A 183 5.31 -8.67 -17.65
N GLY A 184 6.60 -8.97 -17.68
CA GLY A 184 7.11 -10.25 -18.15
C GLY A 184 6.62 -11.46 -17.38
N SER A 185 6.31 -11.29 -16.09
CA SER A 185 5.70 -12.34 -15.25
C SER A 185 4.19 -12.52 -15.49
N TYR A 186 3.57 -11.62 -16.27
CA TYR A 186 2.15 -11.65 -16.60
C TYR A 186 1.88 -11.89 -18.08
N GLY A 187 2.66 -11.26 -18.96
CA GLY A 187 2.48 -11.30 -20.41
C GLY A 187 3.76 -11.02 -21.20
N SER A 188 3.62 -10.89 -22.51
CA SER A 188 4.76 -10.62 -23.43
C SER A 188 4.39 -9.76 -24.63
N ASP A 189 3.23 -9.09 -24.60
CA ASP A 189 2.70 -8.30 -25.72
C ASP A 189 3.45 -6.96 -25.83
N LYS A 190 4.36 -6.86 -26.80
CA LYS A 190 5.16 -5.66 -27.04
C LYS A 190 4.33 -4.49 -27.58
N ASP A 191 3.25 -4.75 -28.30
CA ASP A 191 2.34 -3.70 -28.78
C ASP A 191 1.62 -3.05 -27.60
N TYR A 192 1.20 -3.85 -26.59
CA TYR A 192 0.65 -3.31 -25.37
C TYR A 192 1.64 -2.39 -24.66
N LEU A 193 2.90 -2.79 -24.52
CA LEU A 193 3.94 -1.94 -23.92
C LEU A 193 4.20 -0.67 -24.74
N ALA A 194 4.18 -0.75 -26.07
CA ALA A 194 4.33 0.42 -26.95
C ALA A 194 3.15 1.38 -26.82
N ILE A 195 1.93 0.88 -26.67
CA ILE A 195 0.73 1.70 -26.36
C ILE A 195 0.90 2.40 -25.01
N ASN A 196 1.39 1.69 -23.97
CA ASN A 196 1.69 2.30 -22.67
C ASN A 196 2.70 3.44 -22.82
N GLN A 197 3.81 3.23 -23.52
CA GLN A 197 4.81 4.27 -23.76
C GLN A 197 4.19 5.52 -24.41
N LYS A 198 3.32 5.31 -25.40
CA LYS A 198 2.61 6.42 -26.07
C LYS A 198 1.70 7.16 -25.09
N MET A 199 0.90 6.44 -24.30
CA MET A 199 -0.01 7.03 -23.31
C MET A 199 0.74 7.89 -22.29
N PHE A 200 1.91 7.44 -21.83
CA PHE A 200 2.75 8.22 -20.91
C PHE A 200 3.25 9.51 -21.55
N LYS A 201 3.74 9.43 -22.80
CA LYS A 201 4.14 10.62 -23.54
C LYS A 201 3.00 11.60 -23.77
N ASP A 202 1.82 11.09 -24.16
CA ASP A 202 0.60 11.88 -24.36
C ASP A 202 0.10 12.51 -23.03
N ALA A 203 0.40 11.91 -21.89
CA ALA A 203 0.11 12.46 -20.57
C ALA A 203 1.16 13.48 -20.07
N GLY A 204 2.20 13.76 -20.88
CA GLY A 204 3.24 14.75 -20.58
C GLY A 204 4.50 14.17 -19.94
N PHE A 205 4.63 12.86 -19.81
CA PHE A 205 5.88 12.24 -19.35
C PHE A 205 6.86 12.11 -20.52
N ASP A 206 7.59 13.18 -20.81
CA ASP A 206 8.53 13.32 -21.92
C ASP A 206 10.00 13.10 -21.51
N GLY A 207 10.25 12.87 -20.22
CA GLY A 207 11.55 12.49 -19.68
C GLY A 207 11.92 11.04 -19.95
N LEU A 208 12.91 10.52 -19.21
CA LEU A 208 13.40 9.14 -19.35
C LEU A 208 12.34 8.14 -18.89
N LEU A 209 11.98 7.20 -19.77
CA LEU A 209 11.09 6.08 -19.48
C LEU A 209 11.88 4.77 -19.40
N TYR A 210 11.47 3.83 -18.55
CA TYR A 210 12.10 2.52 -18.38
C TYR A 210 11.07 1.42 -18.05
N THR A 211 11.46 0.15 -18.23
CA THR A 211 10.71 -1.04 -17.76
C THR A 211 11.51 -1.79 -16.71
N CYS A 212 10.85 -2.55 -15.84
CA CYS A 212 11.51 -3.43 -14.89
C CYS A 212 10.81 -4.78 -14.77
N ASP A 213 11.60 -5.84 -14.69
CA ASP A 213 11.09 -7.21 -14.59
C ASP A 213 12.07 -8.10 -13.78
N PRO A 214 11.58 -9.20 -13.17
CA PRO A 214 12.45 -10.24 -12.66
C PRO A 214 13.36 -10.80 -13.74
N ALA A 215 14.57 -11.21 -13.38
CA ALA A 215 15.57 -11.68 -14.33
C ALA A 215 15.08 -12.74 -15.34
N PRO A 216 14.29 -13.78 -14.97
CA PRO A 216 13.78 -14.78 -15.91
C PRO A 216 12.78 -14.23 -16.93
N ASP A 217 12.14 -13.12 -16.61
CA ASP A 217 11.02 -12.57 -17.39
C ASP A 217 11.37 -11.26 -18.11
N LEU A 218 12.60 -10.75 -17.95
CA LEU A 218 13.03 -9.46 -18.50
C LEU A 218 12.78 -9.36 -20.01
N VAL A 219 13.15 -10.39 -20.77
CA VAL A 219 12.96 -10.43 -22.24
C VAL A 219 11.49 -10.27 -22.62
N LYS A 220 10.57 -10.85 -21.82
CA LYS A 220 9.13 -10.76 -22.06
C LYS A 220 8.57 -9.38 -21.72
N GLY A 221 8.98 -8.80 -20.57
CA GLY A 221 8.45 -7.54 -20.05
C GLY A 221 9.13 -6.29 -20.57
N HIS A 222 10.33 -6.38 -21.13
CA HIS A 222 11.07 -5.24 -21.65
C HIS A 222 10.54 -4.77 -23.02
N LEU A 223 10.46 -3.45 -23.20
CA LEU A 223 10.19 -2.81 -24.49
C LEU A 223 11.52 -2.33 -25.13
N PRO A 224 11.93 -2.88 -26.31
CA PRO A 224 13.13 -2.43 -27.00
C PRO A 224 13.17 -0.91 -27.22
N GLY A 225 14.31 -0.29 -26.95
CA GLY A 225 14.48 1.17 -27.02
C GLY A 225 14.27 1.90 -25.70
N LEU A 226 13.75 1.26 -24.68
CA LEU A 226 13.75 1.75 -23.30
C LEU A 226 14.90 1.14 -22.50
N LEU A 227 15.23 1.73 -21.37
CA LEU A 227 16.17 1.13 -20.42
C LEU A 227 15.51 -0.09 -19.75
N PRO A 228 16.07 -1.31 -19.86
CA PRO A 228 15.66 -2.44 -19.04
C PRO A 228 16.26 -2.34 -17.65
N ALA A 229 15.45 -2.53 -16.60
CA ALA A 229 15.90 -2.68 -15.24
C ALA A 229 15.52 -4.05 -14.70
N VAL A 230 16.28 -4.58 -13.75
CA VAL A 230 16.02 -5.90 -13.17
C VAL A 230 15.48 -5.78 -11.76
N ASN A 231 14.59 -6.71 -11.38
CA ASN A 231 14.09 -6.88 -10.01
C ASN A 231 14.66 -8.16 -9.40
N GLY A 232 14.98 -8.14 -8.10
CA GLY A 232 15.34 -9.31 -7.31
C GLY A 232 16.67 -9.98 -7.67
N LEU A 233 17.54 -9.32 -8.42
CA LEU A 233 18.86 -9.83 -8.78
C LEU A 233 19.96 -8.93 -8.22
N ASP A 234 20.88 -9.48 -7.44
CA ASP A 234 21.94 -8.75 -6.75
C ASP A 234 23.37 -9.20 -7.14
N ASN A 235 23.51 -10.17 -8.05
CA ASN A 235 24.80 -10.56 -8.57
C ASN A 235 25.28 -9.57 -9.66
N PRO A 236 26.35 -8.78 -9.42
CA PRO A 236 26.75 -7.69 -10.33
C PRO A 236 27.08 -8.13 -11.75
N LYS A 237 27.71 -9.29 -11.92
CA LYS A 237 28.06 -9.82 -13.26
C LYS A 237 26.80 -10.19 -14.03
N LYS A 238 25.86 -10.88 -13.39
CA LYS A 238 24.59 -11.29 -14.02
C LYS A 238 23.72 -10.07 -14.36
N VAL A 239 23.63 -9.08 -13.47
CA VAL A 239 22.89 -7.82 -13.73
C VAL A 239 23.44 -7.13 -14.97
N LYS A 240 24.77 -6.92 -15.03
CA LYS A 240 25.41 -6.27 -16.18
C LYS A 240 25.24 -7.06 -17.46
N GLN A 241 25.36 -8.37 -17.41
CA GLN A 241 25.17 -9.23 -18.57
C GLN A 241 23.74 -9.11 -19.11
N LEU A 242 22.75 -9.30 -18.25
CA LEU A 242 21.34 -9.32 -18.62
C LEU A 242 20.88 -7.97 -19.22
N ILE A 243 21.32 -6.84 -18.61
CA ILE A 243 21.00 -5.51 -19.13
C ILE A 243 21.66 -5.30 -20.51
N ARG A 244 22.94 -5.65 -20.68
CA ARG A 244 23.62 -5.52 -21.97
C ARG A 244 22.94 -6.32 -23.08
N GLU A 245 22.57 -7.57 -22.80
CA GLU A 245 21.88 -8.45 -23.76
C GLU A 245 20.57 -7.84 -24.27
N ASN A 246 19.91 -7.02 -23.44
CA ASN A 246 18.61 -6.42 -23.75
C ASN A 246 18.67 -4.91 -24.05
N HIS A 247 19.87 -4.29 -24.04
CA HIS A 247 20.06 -2.85 -24.26
C HIS A 247 21.22 -2.56 -25.23
N ASN A 248 21.25 -3.24 -26.35
CA ASN A 248 22.24 -3.04 -27.44
C ASN A 248 23.71 -3.08 -26.96
N GLY A 249 24.06 -3.96 -26.02
CA GLY A 249 25.39 -4.10 -25.46
C GLY A 249 25.78 -3.05 -24.41
N LYS A 250 24.87 -2.14 -24.03
CA LYS A 250 25.12 -0.98 -23.18
C LYS A 250 24.45 -1.09 -21.81
N GLY A 251 24.88 -0.21 -20.88
CA GLY A 251 24.14 0.17 -19.67
C GLY A 251 23.32 1.45 -19.89
N PRO A 252 23.09 2.25 -18.87
CA PRO A 252 23.50 2.08 -17.46
C PRO A 252 22.89 0.86 -16.79
N PHE A 253 23.45 0.45 -15.65
CA PHE A 253 23.00 -0.73 -14.91
C PHE A 253 22.14 -0.32 -13.74
N TYR A 254 20.92 -0.89 -13.66
CA TYR A 254 19.94 -0.51 -12.65
C TYR A 254 19.17 -1.72 -12.14
N ILE A 255 19.15 -1.87 -10.81
CA ILE A 255 18.27 -2.81 -10.10
C ILE A 255 17.10 -1.99 -9.57
N ALA A 256 15.93 -2.13 -10.19
CA ALA A 256 14.76 -1.31 -9.87
C ALA A 256 14.05 -1.77 -8.59
N GLU A 257 14.25 -3.04 -8.19
CA GLU A 257 13.86 -3.55 -6.87
C GLU A 257 14.98 -4.46 -6.35
N TRP A 258 15.72 -3.94 -5.38
CA TRP A 258 16.71 -4.69 -4.63
C TRP A 258 16.12 -5.05 -3.28
N TYR A 259 15.97 -6.34 -2.97
CA TYR A 259 15.22 -6.84 -1.82
C TYR A 259 16.15 -7.16 -0.64
N PRO A 260 16.24 -6.29 0.40
CA PRO A 260 17.01 -6.58 1.61
C PRO A 260 16.26 -7.45 2.63
N ALA A 261 14.96 -7.72 2.39
CA ALA A 261 14.09 -8.55 3.21
C ALA A 261 12.76 -8.86 2.47
N TRP A 262 11.69 -9.16 3.22
CA TRP A 262 10.39 -9.55 2.66
C TRP A 262 9.23 -9.13 3.58
N PHE A 263 8.00 -9.22 3.07
CA PHE A 263 6.76 -8.91 3.77
C PHE A 263 6.11 -10.15 4.40
N ASP A 264 5.09 -9.93 5.24
CA ASP A 264 4.40 -10.97 6.00
C ASP A 264 2.96 -11.20 5.54
N TRP A 265 2.48 -12.43 5.80
CA TRP A 265 1.10 -12.84 5.65
C TRP A 265 0.48 -13.23 7.00
N TRP A 266 -0.84 -13.12 7.12
CA TRP A 266 -1.54 -13.60 8.31
C TRP A 266 -1.39 -15.11 8.49
N GLY A 267 -0.89 -15.52 9.65
CA GLY A 267 -0.71 -16.93 10.02
C GLY A 267 0.63 -17.53 9.61
N THR A 268 1.57 -16.73 9.09
CA THR A 268 2.94 -17.15 8.79
C THR A 268 3.95 -16.52 9.75
N LYS A 269 5.16 -17.05 9.77
CA LYS A 269 6.25 -16.50 10.59
C LYS A 269 6.70 -15.15 10.04
N HIS A 270 7.04 -14.23 10.94
CA HIS A 270 7.63 -12.93 10.59
C HIS A 270 8.98 -13.11 9.85
N HIS A 271 9.16 -12.39 8.74
CA HIS A 271 10.37 -12.41 7.96
C HIS A 271 11.39 -11.44 8.55
N THR A 272 12.58 -11.97 8.86
CA THR A 272 13.73 -11.18 9.30
C THR A 272 15.00 -11.73 8.69
N VAL A 273 15.93 -10.85 8.33
CA VAL A 273 17.23 -11.20 7.75
C VAL A 273 18.32 -10.39 8.44
N PRO A 274 19.46 -11.02 8.84
CA PRO A 274 20.57 -10.29 9.44
C PRO A 274 21.08 -9.15 8.55
N ALA A 275 21.36 -8.00 9.16
CA ALA A 275 21.80 -6.80 8.46
C ALA A 275 23.11 -7.02 7.68
N GLU A 276 24.04 -7.78 8.26
CA GLU A 276 25.38 -8.05 7.72
C GLU A 276 25.33 -8.83 6.40
N GLN A 277 24.33 -9.72 6.24
CA GLN A 277 24.16 -10.51 5.03
C GLN A 277 23.96 -9.60 3.81
N TYR A 278 23.07 -8.63 3.91
CA TYR A 278 22.76 -7.73 2.80
C TYR A 278 23.70 -6.52 2.70
N ALA A 279 24.41 -6.16 3.76
CA ALA A 279 25.47 -5.15 3.69
C ALA A 279 26.59 -5.54 2.71
N GLY A 280 27.02 -6.81 2.71
CA GLY A 280 27.99 -7.31 1.74
C GLY A 280 27.48 -7.35 0.29
N HIS A 281 26.21 -7.69 0.08
CA HIS A 281 25.58 -7.63 -1.24
C HIS A 281 25.48 -6.18 -1.75
N LEU A 282 25.06 -5.24 -0.89
CA LEU A 282 25.01 -3.82 -1.21
C LEU A 282 26.38 -3.27 -1.61
N ASP A 283 27.42 -3.57 -0.84
CA ASP A 283 28.81 -3.17 -1.12
C ASP A 283 29.26 -3.65 -2.51
N SER A 284 29.00 -4.92 -2.82
CA SER A 284 29.36 -5.53 -4.12
C SER A 284 28.65 -4.87 -5.30
N VAL A 285 27.37 -4.54 -5.14
CA VAL A 285 26.55 -3.90 -6.17
C VAL A 285 27.00 -2.44 -6.40
N LEU A 286 27.24 -1.68 -5.32
CA LEU A 286 27.69 -0.30 -5.41
C LEU A 286 29.12 -0.19 -5.98
N ALA A 287 30.05 -1.05 -5.55
CA ALA A 287 31.41 -1.13 -6.08
C ALA A 287 31.44 -1.44 -7.58
N ALA A 288 30.45 -2.17 -8.08
CA ALA A 288 30.30 -2.45 -9.50
C ALA A 288 29.72 -1.28 -10.31
N GLY A 289 29.40 -0.13 -9.69
CA GLY A 289 28.78 1.03 -10.35
C GLY A 289 27.34 0.78 -10.78
N ILE A 290 26.63 -0.13 -10.13
CA ILE A 290 25.22 -0.42 -10.41
C ILE A 290 24.36 0.49 -9.54
N SER A 291 23.39 1.17 -10.14
CA SER A 291 22.36 1.93 -9.44
C SER A 291 21.30 0.99 -8.86
N ILE A 292 20.75 1.33 -7.72
CA ILE A 292 19.73 0.52 -7.03
C ILE A 292 18.53 1.34 -6.59
N ASN A 293 17.40 0.66 -6.47
CA ASN A 293 16.26 1.11 -5.66
C ASN A 293 15.97 0.03 -4.60
N MET A 294 16.21 0.35 -3.35
CA MET A 294 16.06 -0.55 -2.21
C MET A 294 14.57 -0.75 -1.89
N TYR A 295 14.06 -1.93 -2.14
CA TYR A 295 12.65 -2.26 -1.90
C TYR A 295 12.53 -3.19 -0.67
N MET A 296 12.17 -2.73 0.51
CA MET A 296 11.80 -1.37 0.88
C MET A 296 12.94 -0.68 1.66
N PHE A 297 13.10 0.63 1.48
CA PHE A 297 13.82 1.46 2.44
C PHE A 297 12.97 1.73 3.68
N HIS A 298 11.69 2.02 3.47
CA HIS A 298 10.68 2.22 4.51
C HIS A 298 9.33 1.68 4.04
N GLY A 299 8.90 0.59 4.63
CA GLY A 299 7.63 -0.02 4.29
C GLY A 299 6.43 0.73 4.87
N GLY A 300 6.47 1.12 6.12
CA GLY A 300 5.38 1.78 6.82
C GLY A 300 4.20 0.86 7.13
N THR A 301 2.98 1.39 7.10
CA THR A 301 1.74 0.66 7.45
C THR A 301 0.76 0.64 6.28
N THR A 302 0.31 -0.53 5.85
CA THR A 302 -0.84 -0.65 4.95
C THR A 302 -2.13 -0.43 5.75
N ARG A 303 -2.64 0.79 5.68
CA ARG A 303 -3.75 1.25 6.53
C ARG A 303 -5.12 0.85 5.98
N ALA A 304 -6.12 0.98 6.81
CA ALA A 304 -7.50 0.68 6.51
C ALA A 304 -7.66 -0.76 5.97
N PHE A 305 -8.11 -0.90 4.74
CA PHE A 305 -8.39 -2.18 4.08
C PHE A 305 -7.53 -2.37 2.82
N MET A 306 -6.42 -1.67 2.70
CA MET A 306 -5.61 -1.64 1.48
C MET A 306 -4.59 -2.78 1.37
N ASN A 307 -4.61 -3.76 2.26
CA ASN A 307 -3.80 -4.97 2.14
C ASN A 307 -4.26 -5.79 0.93
N GLY A 308 -3.31 -6.25 0.13
CA GLY A 308 -3.55 -7.24 -0.91
C GLY A 308 -3.47 -8.68 -0.40
N ALA A 309 -3.37 -9.62 -1.32
CA ALA A 309 -3.16 -11.04 -1.03
C ALA A 309 -2.37 -11.72 -2.14
N ASN A 310 -1.62 -12.77 -1.80
CA ASN A 310 -1.03 -13.68 -2.78
C ASN A 310 -1.92 -14.93 -2.93
N TYR A 311 -1.93 -15.50 -4.12
CA TYR A 311 -2.60 -16.74 -4.41
C TYR A 311 -2.05 -17.37 -5.70
N LYS A 312 -1.72 -18.66 -5.62
CA LYS A 312 -1.33 -19.52 -6.74
C LYS A 312 -2.09 -20.83 -6.65
N ASP A 313 -2.03 -21.65 -7.70
CA ASP A 313 -2.76 -22.94 -7.74
C ASP A 313 -2.35 -23.91 -6.63
N ASP A 314 -1.08 -23.89 -6.27
CA ASP A 314 -0.43 -24.78 -5.31
C ASP A 314 -0.29 -24.18 -3.90
N THR A 315 -0.62 -22.90 -3.73
CA THR A 315 -0.54 -22.21 -2.43
C THR A 315 -1.93 -21.91 -1.86
N PRO A 316 -2.07 -21.74 -0.53
CA PRO A 316 -3.28 -21.17 0.04
C PRO A 316 -3.46 -19.70 -0.39
N TYR A 317 -4.64 -19.14 -0.12
CA TYR A 317 -4.86 -17.69 -0.19
C TYR A 317 -4.16 -17.02 1.00
N GLU A 318 -3.25 -16.08 0.72
CA GLU A 318 -2.31 -15.50 1.67
C GLU A 318 -2.50 -13.98 1.76
N PRO A 319 -3.44 -13.49 2.61
CA PRO A 319 -3.63 -12.05 2.80
C PRO A 319 -2.50 -11.46 3.64
N GLN A 320 -1.99 -10.29 3.23
CA GLN A 320 -0.91 -9.59 3.92
C GLN A 320 -1.39 -8.95 5.24
N VAL A 321 -0.45 -8.81 6.19
CA VAL A 321 -0.68 -8.11 7.45
C VAL A 321 -0.75 -6.59 7.25
N SER A 322 -1.20 -5.84 8.26
CA SER A 322 -1.28 -4.38 8.16
C SER A 322 0.08 -3.69 8.28
N SER A 323 0.97 -4.17 9.13
CA SER A 323 2.35 -3.69 9.15
C SER A 323 3.05 -4.06 7.84
N TYR A 324 3.58 -3.08 7.16
CA TYR A 324 4.48 -3.32 6.04
C TYR A 324 5.92 -3.04 6.47
N ASP A 325 6.25 -3.51 7.68
CA ASP A 325 7.58 -3.34 8.29
C ASP A 325 8.69 -3.80 7.34
N TYR A 326 8.48 -4.93 6.67
CA TYR A 326 9.35 -5.46 5.62
C TYR A 326 10.76 -5.82 6.13
N ASP A 327 11.01 -5.77 7.44
CA ASP A 327 12.35 -5.80 8.02
C ASP A 327 13.29 -4.80 7.32
N ALA A 328 12.75 -3.61 7.04
CA ALA A 328 13.38 -2.54 6.26
C ALA A 328 14.45 -1.78 7.09
N PRO A 329 15.32 -0.97 6.43
CA PRO A 329 16.22 -0.05 7.14
C PRO A 329 15.53 0.92 8.09
N LEU A 330 14.31 1.37 7.79
CA LEU A 330 13.47 2.09 8.74
C LEU A 330 12.33 1.19 9.24
N ASP A 331 12.14 1.16 10.55
CA ASP A 331 10.98 0.52 11.17
C ASP A 331 9.66 1.22 10.78
N GLU A 332 8.53 0.67 11.15
CA GLU A 332 7.20 1.21 10.83
C GLU A 332 7.01 2.66 11.36
N ALA A 333 7.62 3.01 12.50
CA ALA A 333 7.63 4.35 13.07
C ALA A 333 8.63 5.31 12.38
N GLY A 334 9.54 4.76 11.56
CA GLY A 334 10.58 5.48 10.81
C GLY A 334 11.86 5.72 11.61
N ASN A 335 12.13 4.91 12.62
CA ASN A 335 13.40 4.91 13.32
C ASN A 335 14.41 4.05 12.58
N ALA A 336 15.70 4.36 12.71
CA ALA A 336 16.79 3.58 12.15
C ALA A 336 16.86 2.19 12.83
N THR A 337 16.88 1.13 12.02
CA THR A 337 17.13 -0.24 12.45
C THR A 337 18.64 -0.56 12.40
N PRO A 338 19.10 -1.71 12.92
CA PRO A 338 20.48 -2.16 12.69
C PRO A 338 20.85 -2.21 11.21
N LYS A 339 19.91 -2.58 10.34
CA LYS A 339 20.08 -2.63 8.89
C LYS A 339 20.33 -1.24 8.28
N PHE A 340 19.66 -0.20 8.78
CA PHE A 340 19.92 1.18 8.41
C PHE A 340 21.38 1.57 8.67
N MET A 341 21.90 1.25 9.86
CA MET A 341 23.27 1.61 10.22
C MET A 341 24.30 0.84 9.38
N ALA A 342 24.10 -0.45 9.17
CA ALA A 342 24.97 -1.27 8.33
C ALA A 342 25.01 -0.76 6.86
N PHE A 343 23.86 -0.41 6.31
CA PHE A 343 23.79 0.10 4.93
C PHE A 343 24.37 1.52 4.82
N ARG A 344 24.16 2.37 5.82
CA ARG A 344 24.81 3.67 5.88
C ARG A 344 26.33 3.57 5.83
N GLU A 345 26.93 2.66 6.61
CA GLU A 345 28.37 2.41 6.61
C GLU A 345 28.87 1.95 5.23
N VAL A 346 28.12 1.09 4.56
CA VAL A 346 28.44 0.68 3.18
C VAL A 346 28.37 1.86 2.23
N ILE A 347 27.28 2.61 2.24
CA ILE A 347 27.09 3.74 1.31
C ILE A 347 28.19 4.79 1.51
N GLU A 348 28.59 5.06 2.76
CA GLU A 348 29.63 6.06 3.07
C GLU A 348 30.98 5.71 2.41
N LYS A 349 31.32 4.42 2.26
CA LYS A 349 32.54 3.98 1.56
C LYS A 349 32.54 4.30 0.06
N HIS A 350 31.36 4.42 -0.54
CA HIS A 350 31.19 4.68 -1.98
C HIS A 350 30.94 6.17 -2.31
N LEU A 351 30.95 7.05 -1.32
CA LEU A 351 30.83 8.48 -1.55
C LEU A 351 32.12 9.09 -2.13
N ALA A 352 31.99 10.19 -2.83
CA ALA A 352 33.15 10.94 -3.29
C ALA A 352 34.01 11.41 -2.10
N PRO A 353 35.33 11.47 -2.25
CA PRO A 353 36.22 11.94 -1.19
C PRO A 353 35.79 13.29 -0.61
N GLY A 354 35.71 13.36 0.72
CA GLY A 354 35.32 14.58 1.45
C GLY A 354 33.81 14.80 1.63
N VAL A 355 32.96 14.01 0.99
CA VAL A 355 31.52 14.03 1.24
C VAL A 355 31.22 13.34 2.56
N LYS A 356 30.46 14.01 3.44
CA LYS A 356 30.02 13.47 4.72
C LYS A 356 28.51 13.33 4.72
N LEU A 357 28.02 12.20 5.23
CA LEU A 357 26.58 12.00 5.42
C LEU A 357 26.05 12.88 6.57
N PRO A 358 24.82 13.39 6.47
CA PRO A 358 24.16 14.06 7.58
C PRO A 358 24.07 13.15 8.82
N ALA A 359 24.04 13.75 10.00
CA ALA A 359 23.77 12.98 11.23
C ALA A 359 22.41 12.27 11.16
N VAL A 360 22.36 11.05 11.70
CA VAL A 360 21.10 10.30 11.80
C VAL A 360 20.19 11.02 12.80
N PRO A 361 18.97 11.44 12.42
CA PRO A 361 18.03 12.03 13.36
C PRO A 361 17.77 11.10 14.53
N ALA A 362 17.59 11.67 15.73
CA ALA A 362 17.32 10.89 16.93
C ALA A 362 16.02 10.08 16.79
N ALA A 363 16.02 8.87 17.33
CA ALA A 363 14.84 8.02 17.33
C ALA A 363 13.66 8.70 18.03
N LYS A 364 12.47 8.55 17.47
CA LYS A 364 11.23 9.03 18.09
C LYS A 364 10.91 8.14 19.30
N PRO A 365 10.74 8.70 20.50
CA PRO A 365 10.36 7.88 21.65
C PRO A 365 8.90 7.43 21.52
N ALA A 366 8.64 6.16 21.75
CA ALA A 366 7.30 5.64 21.93
C ALA A 366 6.87 5.66 23.40
N MET A 367 5.57 5.46 23.65
CA MET A 367 5.02 5.40 25.00
C MET A 367 4.04 4.24 25.17
N ALA A 368 4.05 3.62 26.32
CA ALA A 368 2.97 2.74 26.75
C ALA A 368 1.80 3.57 27.29
N ILE A 369 0.58 3.11 27.04
CA ILE A 369 -0.65 3.68 27.62
C ILE A 369 -1.33 2.57 28.42
N PRO A 370 -1.52 2.76 29.73
CA PRO A 370 -2.22 1.78 30.55
C PRO A 370 -3.66 1.60 30.07
N ALA A 371 -4.37 0.66 30.65
CA ALA A 371 -5.69 0.22 30.21
C ALA A 371 -6.66 1.37 29.86
N ILE A 372 -6.99 1.49 28.59
CA ILE A 372 -8.02 2.39 28.07
C ILE A 372 -9.37 1.67 28.24
N LYS A 373 -10.27 2.25 29.01
CA LYS A 373 -11.61 1.68 29.22
C LYS A 373 -12.49 1.87 27.99
N LEU A 374 -13.11 0.79 27.52
CA LEU A 374 -14.09 0.79 26.43
C LEU A 374 -15.50 0.73 27.01
N ASN A 375 -16.08 1.87 27.29
CA ASN A 375 -17.33 2.02 28.06
C ASN A 375 -18.57 2.18 27.16
N HIS A 376 -18.41 2.20 25.86
CA HIS A 376 -19.52 2.27 24.91
C HIS A 376 -19.43 1.12 23.92
N ALA A 377 -20.58 0.53 23.60
CA ALA A 377 -20.66 -0.59 22.67
C ALA A 377 -21.80 -0.42 21.67
N ALA A 378 -21.61 -0.96 20.50
CA ALA A 378 -22.58 -0.99 19.42
C ALA A 378 -22.57 -2.38 18.77
N PRO A 379 -23.48 -3.30 19.17
CA PRO A 379 -23.63 -4.57 18.47
C PRO A 379 -23.94 -4.35 16.99
N LEU A 380 -23.22 -5.04 16.10
CA LEU A 380 -23.32 -4.82 14.65
C LEU A 380 -24.77 -4.94 14.14
N LEU A 381 -25.47 -5.99 14.58
CA LEU A 381 -26.85 -6.29 14.13
C LEU A 381 -27.88 -5.22 14.52
N GLN A 382 -27.57 -4.33 15.46
CA GLN A 382 -28.40 -3.20 15.88
C GLN A 382 -28.07 -1.90 15.11
N ASN A 383 -27.01 -1.90 14.30
CA ASN A 383 -26.50 -0.74 13.56
C ASN A 383 -26.40 -1.01 12.05
N LEU A 384 -27.27 -1.86 11.52
CA LEU A 384 -27.28 -2.18 10.10
C LEU A 384 -27.82 -1.01 9.27
N PRO A 385 -27.21 -0.70 8.12
CA PRO A 385 -27.75 0.28 7.16
C PRO A 385 -28.99 -0.27 6.44
N VAL A 386 -29.46 0.45 5.43
CA VAL A 386 -30.56 -0.02 4.57
C VAL A 386 -30.13 -1.26 3.79
N ALA A 387 -30.99 -2.28 3.77
CA ALA A 387 -30.76 -3.54 3.06
C ALA A 387 -30.95 -3.39 1.55
N ILE A 388 -30.14 -4.09 0.79
CA ILE A 388 -30.35 -4.35 -0.64
C ILE A 388 -30.85 -5.79 -0.76
N SER A 389 -32.04 -5.98 -1.37
CA SER A 389 -32.66 -7.31 -1.51
C SER A 389 -32.38 -7.90 -2.89
N ASN A 390 -32.02 -9.17 -2.95
CA ASN A 390 -31.87 -9.93 -4.18
C ASN A 390 -32.21 -11.41 -3.99
N LYS A 391 -32.50 -12.12 -5.07
CA LYS A 391 -32.80 -13.55 -5.04
C LYS A 391 -31.57 -14.38 -4.63
N THR A 392 -30.41 -14.02 -5.13
CA THR A 392 -29.09 -14.65 -4.85
C THR A 392 -28.19 -13.64 -4.14
N PRO A 393 -27.13 -14.10 -3.44
CA PRO A 393 -26.10 -13.20 -2.93
C PRO A 393 -25.50 -12.35 -4.05
N LEU A 394 -25.20 -11.10 -3.75
CA LEU A 394 -24.44 -10.17 -4.64
C LEU A 394 -23.02 -10.04 -4.11
N THR A 395 -22.07 -9.85 -5.01
CA THR A 395 -20.67 -9.60 -4.66
C THR A 395 -20.48 -8.18 -4.11
N PHE A 396 -19.32 -7.89 -3.53
CA PHE A 396 -18.98 -6.52 -3.12
C PHE A 396 -19.05 -5.55 -4.31
N GLU A 397 -18.56 -5.98 -5.47
CA GLU A 397 -18.53 -5.21 -6.70
C GLU A 397 -19.95 -4.94 -7.20
N ASP A 398 -20.84 -5.94 -7.21
CA ASP A 398 -22.27 -5.78 -7.60
C ASP A 398 -22.99 -4.80 -6.65
N LEU A 399 -22.57 -4.76 -5.37
CA LEU A 399 -23.07 -3.82 -4.36
C LEU A 399 -22.39 -2.45 -4.44
N GLN A 400 -21.44 -2.24 -5.35
CA GLN A 400 -20.63 -1.02 -5.43
C GLN A 400 -19.95 -0.71 -4.09
N GLN A 401 -19.29 -1.72 -3.52
CA GLN A 401 -18.49 -1.61 -2.30
C GLN A 401 -17.09 -2.16 -2.56
N ASP A 402 -16.07 -1.38 -2.21
CA ASP A 402 -14.67 -1.75 -2.40
C ASP A 402 -14.19 -2.73 -1.32
N TYR A 403 -14.24 -2.31 -0.07
CA TYR A 403 -13.60 -2.96 1.08
C TYR A 403 -14.55 -3.11 2.27
N GLY A 404 -14.03 -3.69 3.36
CA GLY A 404 -14.74 -3.88 4.62
C GLY A 404 -15.54 -5.16 4.65
N TYR A 405 -16.82 -5.07 5.00
CA TYR A 405 -17.68 -6.22 5.27
C TYR A 405 -19.01 -6.09 4.53
N VAL A 406 -19.62 -7.24 4.20
CA VAL A 406 -21.02 -7.35 3.77
C VAL A 406 -21.73 -8.38 4.64
N LEU A 407 -22.85 -7.98 5.25
CA LEU A 407 -23.71 -8.92 5.96
C LEU A 407 -24.80 -9.42 5.00
N TYR A 408 -24.86 -10.73 4.81
CA TYR A 408 -25.89 -11.43 4.05
C TYR A 408 -26.88 -12.06 5.03
N ARG A 409 -28.14 -11.66 4.98
CA ARG A 409 -29.21 -12.12 5.85
C ARG A 409 -30.32 -12.81 5.06
N THR A 410 -30.80 -13.94 5.57
CA THR A 410 -31.99 -14.61 5.06
C THR A 410 -32.77 -15.28 6.17
N LYS A 411 -34.00 -15.71 5.88
CA LYS A 411 -34.84 -16.51 6.78
C LYS A 411 -35.03 -17.91 6.20
N ILE A 412 -34.78 -18.93 7.00
CA ILE A 412 -34.91 -20.35 6.62
C ILE A 412 -35.72 -21.13 7.66
N LYS A 413 -36.31 -22.27 7.25
CA LYS A 413 -37.01 -23.18 8.18
C LYS A 413 -35.98 -23.90 9.06
N GLY A 414 -36.24 -23.97 10.36
CA GLY A 414 -35.42 -24.62 11.36
C GLY A 414 -35.83 -26.06 11.67
N SER A 415 -35.49 -26.50 12.90
CA SER A 415 -35.66 -27.87 13.42
C SER A 415 -34.84 -28.93 12.66
N ARG A 416 -33.62 -28.61 12.26
CA ARG A 416 -32.73 -29.53 11.53
C ARG A 416 -31.25 -29.26 11.76
N LYS A 417 -30.48 -30.33 11.68
CA LYS A 417 -29.01 -30.24 11.57
C LYS A 417 -28.60 -30.51 10.14
N GLY A 418 -27.53 -29.90 9.70
CA GLY A 418 -27.01 -30.12 8.36
C GLY A 418 -25.82 -29.26 8.02
N GLN A 419 -25.30 -29.48 6.82
CA GLN A 419 -24.18 -28.75 6.28
C GLN A 419 -24.67 -27.47 5.62
N LEU A 420 -24.12 -26.35 6.08
CA LEU A 420 -24.14 -25.07 5.38
C LEU A 420 -22.92 -25.02 4.46
N LEU A 421 -23.12 -24.85 3.16
CA LEU A 421 -22.07 -24.69 2.16
C LEU A 421 -22.20 -23.29 1.54
N ILE A 422 -21.09 -22.54 1.50
CA ILE A 422 -20.98 -21.23 0.89
C ILE A 422 -20.02 -21.33 -0.30
N LYS A 423 -20.54 -21.70 -1.46
CA LYS A 423 -19.73 -21.84 -2.67
C LYS A 423 -19.19 -20.48 -3.10
N GLY A 424 -17.86 -20.38 -3.23
CA GLY A 424 -17.20 -19.15 -3.62
C GLY A 424 -17.14 -18.10 -2.51
N LEU A 425 -16.91 -18.52 -1.26
CA LEU A 425 -16.62 -17.62 -0.14
C LEU A 425 -15.30 -16.86 -0.37
N ARG A 426 -15.36 -15.53 -0.31
CA ARG A 426 -14.22 -14.60 -0.48
C ARG A 426 -14.31 -13.46 0.52
N ASP A 427 -13.65 -13.46 1.73
CA ASP A 427 -12.62 -14.45 2.09
C ASP A 427 -12.86 -15.08 3.48
N TYR A 428 -13.37 -14.31 4.47
CA TYR A 428 -13.60 -14.78 5.83
C TYR A 428 -15.06 -14.53 6.23
N ALA A 429 -15.72 -15.54 6.77
CA ALA A 429 -17.12 -15.43 7.18
C ALA A 429 -17.34 -15.73 8.66
N VAL A 430 -18.16 -14.91 9.32
CA VAL A 430 -18.78 -15.21 10.63
C VAL A 430 -20.22 -15.61 10.38
N ILE A 431 -20.56 -16.83 10.82
CA ILE A 431 -21.90 -17.41 10.67
C ILE A 431 -22.68 -17.22 11.96
N MET A 432 -23.86 -16.62 11.84
CA MET A 432 -24.74 -16.38 13.00
C MET A 432 -26.13 -16.96 12.74
N VAL A 433 -26.71 -17.55 13.77
CA VAL A 433 -28.08 -18.08 13.79
C VAL A 433 -28.86 -17.36 14.87
N ASN A 434 -29.95 -16.67 14.48
CA ASN A 434 -30.74 -15.82 15.40
C ASN A 434 -29.86 -14.85 16.21
N GLY A 435 -28.87 -14.24 15.55
CA GLY A 435 -27.96 -13.27 16.14
C GLY A 435 -26.87 -13.84 17.07
N LYS A 436 -26.71 -15.17 17.14
CA LYS A 436 -25.63 -15.84 17.89
C LYS A 436 -24.61 -16.44 16.92
N THR A 437 -23.35 -16.15 17.13
CA THR A 437 -22.26 -16.76 16.34
C THR A 437 -22.21 -18.26 16.59
N VAL A 438 -22.22 -19.04 15.51
CA VAL A 438 -22.15 -20.50 15.54
C VAL A 438 -20.87 -21.05 14.93
N GLY A 439 -20.11 -20.23 14.23
CA GLY A 439 -18.80 -20.58 13.68
C GLY A 439 -18.26 -19.57 12.68
N THR A 440 -17.10 -19.89 12.14
CA THR A 440 -16.41 -19.09 11.13
C THR A 440 -15.90 -19.97 10.00
N LEU A 441 -15.73 -19.40 8.82
CA LEU A 441 -15.10 -20.05 7.66
C LEU A 441 -13.97 -19.15 7.16
N ASP A 442 -12.83 -19.75 6.84
CA ASP A 442 -11.60 -19.08 6.46
C ASP A 442 -11.07 -19.62 5.12
N ARG A 443 -11.03 -18.77 4.10
CA ARG A 443 -10.50 -19.11 2.78
C ARG A 443 -9.03 -19.55 2.81
N ARG A 444 -8.21 -19.03 3.72
CA ARG A 444 -6.80 -19.46 3.88
C ARG A 444 -6.71 -20.96 4.18
N LEU A 445 -7.69 -21.48 4.92
CA LEU A 445 -7.80 -22.88 5.31
C LEU A 445 -8.66 -23.70 4.33
N LYS A 446 -9.03 -23.12 3.18
CA LYS A 446 -9.93 -23.73 2.16
C LYS A 446 -11.28 -24.15 2.74
N GLN A 447 -11.79 -23.45 3.76
CA GLN A 447 -13.07 -23.71 4.39
C GLN A 447 -14.19 -22.98 3.62
N ASP A 448 -15.16 -23.71 3.15
CA ASP A 448 -16.35 -23.19 2.48
C ASP A 448 -17.65 -23.75 3.08
N SER A 449 -17.56 -24.67 4.03
CA SER A 449 -18.71 -25.34 4.64
C SER A 449 -18.52 -25.67 6.12
N MET A 450 -19.63 -25.79 6.84
CA MET A 450 -19.67 -26.21 8.23
C MET A 450 -21.01 -26.84 8.60
N ASN A 451 -21.04 -27.70 9.63
CA ASN A 451 -22.27 -28.22 10.20
C ASN A 451 -22.94 -27.20 11.11
N VAL A 452 -24.21 -26.92 10.89
CA VAL A 452 -25.01 -25.97 11.65
C VAL A 452 -26.28 -26.67 12.19
N THR A 453 -26.64 -26.34 13.44
CA THR A 453 -27.93 -26.72 14.02
C THR A 453 -28.87 -25.53 13.98
N LEU A 454 -29.99 -25.68 13.30
CA LEU A 454 -31.05 -24.69 13.20
C LEU A 454 -32.13 -24.97 14.25
N PRO A 455 -32.43 -24.06 15.19
CA PRO A 455 -33.49 -24.22 16.16
C PRO A 455 -34.89 -24.31 15.50
N ALA A 456 -35.92 -24.64 16.26
CA ALA A 456 -37.29 -24.73 15.77
C ALA A 456 -37.83 -23.38 15.24
N GLY A 457 -38.77 -23.44 14.30
CA GLY A 457 -39.43 -22.26 13.74
C GLY A 457 -38.69 -21.63 12.56
N THR A 458 -38.98 -20.39 12.30
CA THR A 458 -38.26 -19.59 11.30
C THR A 458 -37.00 -19.02 11.90
N VAL A 459 -35.87 -19.28 11.28
CA VAL A 459 -34.52 -18.90 11.74
C VAL A 459 -33.96 -17.82 10.86
N THR A 460 -33.41 -16.79 11.48
CA THR A 460 -32.57 -15.80 10.78
C THR A 460 -31.15 -16.36 10.68
N LEU A 461 -30.67 -16.53 9.45
CA LEU A 461 -29.29 -16.87 9.13
C LEU A 461 -28.57 -15.60 8.67
N ASP A 462 -27.51 -15.25 9.35
CA ASP A 462 -26.62 -14.13 9.02
C ASP A 462 -25.23 -14.67 8.68
N ILE A 463 -24.68 -14.21 7.56
CA ILE A 463 -23.33 -14.50 7.11
C ILE A 463 -22.60 -13.16 6.93
N LEU A 464 -21.72 -12.80 7.86
CA LEU A 464 -20.90 -11.60 7.76
C LEU A 464 -19.59 -11.95 7.06
N VAL A 465 -19.39 -11.43 5.85
CA VAL A 465 -18.21 -11.72 5.04
C VAL A 465 -17.27 -10.52 5.02
N GLU A 466 -15.98 -10.77 5.24
CA GLU A 466 -14.90 -9.81 5.11
C GLU A 466 -14.14 -9.99 3.79
N ASN A 467 -13.83 -8.89 3.12
CA ASN A 467 -12.80 -8.81 2.08
C ASN A 467 -11.43 -8.70 2.78
N LEU A 468 -10.61 -9.76 2.75
CA LEU A 468 -9.26 -9.78 3.36
C LEU A 468 -8.16 -9.17 2.47
N GLY A 469 -8.49 -8.79 1.26
CA GLY A 469 -7.59 -8.25 0.26
C GLY A 469 -7.76 -8.95 -1.10
N ARG A 470 -7.89 -8.17 -2.18
CA ARG A 470 -7.85 -8.73 -3.54
C ARG A 470 -6.43 -9.12 -3.88
N ILE A 471 -6.31 -10.17 -4.67
CA ILE A 471 -5.02 -10.69 -5.14
C ILE A 471 -4.30 -9.59 -5.89
N ASN A 472 -3.02 -9.38 -5.54
CA ASN A 472 -2.19 -8.31 -6.09
C ASN A 472 -1.16 -8.78 -7.13
N PHE A 473 -0.98 -10.10 -7.33
CA PHE A 473 0.02 -10.63 -8.24
C PHE A 473 -0.45 -11.91 -8.96
N GLY A 474 -0.04 -12.08 -10.21
CA GLY A 474 -0.23 -13.28 -11.00
C GLY A 474 -1.56 -13.36 -11.75
N LYS A 475 -1.87 -14.54 -12.30
CA LYS A 475 -3.00 -14.76 -13.22
C LYS A 475 -4.39 -14.55 -12.59
N TYR A 476 -4.50 -14.64 -11.26
CA TYR A 476 -5.76 -14.49 -10.54
C TYR A 476 -6.20 -13.03 -10.34
N LEU A 477 -5.46 -12.06 -10.86
CA LEU A 477 -5.91 -10.66 -10.94
C LEU A 477 -7.28 -10.50 -11.62
N LEU A 478 -7.64 -11.39 -12.55
CA LEU A 478 -8.91 -11.35 -13.28
C LEU A 478 -10.09 -12.01 -12.53
N ASP A 479 -9.82 -12.79 -11.48
CA ASP A 479 -10.83 -13.49 -10.67
C ASP A 479 -10.78 -12.99 -9.22
N ASN A 480 -11.17 -11.75 -9.00
CA ASN A 480 -10.91 -11.05 -7.74
C ASN A 480 -12.16 -10.45 -7.06
N LYS A 481 -13.36 -10.80 -7.52
CA LYS A 481 -14.61 -10.39 -6.86
C LYS A 481 -14.69 -10.91 -5.43
N LYS A 482 -15.26 -10.13 -4.52
CA LYS A 482 -15.35 -10.40 -3.08
C LYS A 482 -16.77 -10.66 -2.59
N GLY A 483 -16.89 -11.24 -1.40
CA GLY A 483 -18.16 -11.63 -0.82
C GLY A 483 -18.51 -13.08 -1.10
N ILE A 484 -19.76 -13.34 -1.46
CA ILE A 484 -20.24 -14.67 -1.89
C ILE A 484 -20.38 -14.62 -3.42
N THR A 485 -19.42 -15.22 -4.12
CA THR A 485 -19.36 -15.18 -5.60
C THR A 485 -20.15 -16.33 -6.26
N GLY A 486 -20.64 -17.28 -5.47
CA GLY A 486 -21.44 -18.41 -5.91
C GLY A 486 -22.77 -18.50 -5.19
N SER A 487 -23.14 -19.68 -4.72
CA SER A 487 -24.40 -19.95 -4.05
C SER A 487 -24.22 -20.36 -2.59
N VAL A 488 -25.27 -20.22 -1.81
CA VAL A 488 -25.36 -20.76 -0.44
C VAL A 488 -26.39 -21.87 -0.41
N SER A 489 -26.06 -23.02 0.20
CA SER A 489 -26.97 -24.12 0.33
C SER A 489 -26.95 -24.71 1.75
N PHE A 490 -28.07 -25.33 2.15
CA PHE A 490 -28.18 -26.10 3.38
C PHE A 490 -28.68 -27.51 3.04
N ASN A 491 -27.88 -28.53 3.35
CA ASN A 491 -28.12 -29.90 2.93
C ASN A 491 -28.43 -30.01 1.42
N GLN A 492 -27.57 -29.39 0.59
CA GLN A 492 -27.66 -29.33 -0.87
C GLN A 492 -28.82 -28.47 -1.43
N ALA A 493 -29.79 -28.05 -0.61
CA ALA A 493 -30.86 -27.18 -1.04
C ALA A 493 -30.37 -25.71 -1.07
N GLU A 494 -30.43 -25.09 -2.25
CA GLU A 494 -30.04 -23.69 -2.44
C GLU A 494 -30.93 -22.75 -1.62
N ILE A 495 -30.31 -21.84 -0.90
CA ILE A 495 -30.98 -20.79 -0.13
C ILE A 495 -31.12 -19.54 -1.01
N LYS A 496 -32.35 -19.02 -1.09
CA LYS A 496 -32.71 -17.83 -1.88
C LYS A 496 -33.36 -16.77 -1.01
N GLY A 497 -33.43 -15.53 -1.53
CA GLY A 497 -34.07 -14.41 -0.84
C GLY A 497 -33.15 -13.78 0.20
N TRP A 498 -32.20 -13.01 -0.27
CA TRP A 498 -31.16 -12.40 0.54
C TRP A 498 -31.40 -10.90 0.73
N GLN A 499 -31.06 -10.42 1.92
CA GLN A 499 -30.87 -9.01 2.25
C GLN A 499 -29.38 -8.79 2.51
N MET A 500 -28.76 -7.90 1.78
CA MET A 500 -27.35 -7.54 1.93
C MET A 500 -27.21 -6.15 2.54
N TYR A 501 -26.32 -6.02 3.51
CA TYR A 501 -26.02 -4.77 4.20
C TYR A 501 -24.56 -4.40 3.97
N LYS A 502 -24.35 -3.25 3.36
CA LYS A 502 -23.00 -2.70 3.06
C LYS A 502 -22.37 -2.15 4.32
N LEU A 503 -21.19 -2.59 4.67
CA LEU A 503 -20.45 -2.21 5.88
C LEU A 503 -18.99 -1.83 5.52
N PRO A 504 -18.78 -0.76 4.74
CA PRO A 504 -17.43 -0.34 4.36
C PRO A 504 -16.66 0.28 5.53
N PHE A 505 -17.36 0.71 6.60
CA PHE A 505 -16.75 1.42 7.73
C PHE A 505 -15.85 2.59 7.33
N ALA A 506 -16.23 3.29 6.28
CA ALA A 506 -15.56 4.51 5.84
C ALA A 506 -15.66 5.63 6.90
N ALA A 507 -16.74 5.61 7.70
CA ALA A 507 -16.96 6.57 8.79
C ALA A 507 -17.59 5.85 9.99
N VAL A 508 -16.80 5.66 11.06
CA VAL A 508 -17.26 5.03 12.30
C VAL A 508 -17.96 6.01 13.27
N ASN A 509 -17.85 7.31 13.04
CA ASN A 509 -18.51 8.36 13.82
C ASN A 509 -20.03 8.38 13.68
N GLN A 510 -20.59 7.72 12.66
CA GLN A 510 -22.03 7.59 12.44
C GLN A 510 -22.67 6.43 13.24
N VAL A 511 -21.85 5.58 13.87
CA VAL A 511 -22.32 4.43 14.64
C VAL A 511 -22.97 4.91 15.93
N LYS A 512 -24.16 4.38 16.24
CA LYS A 512 -24.87 4.67 17.49
C LYS A 512 -24.40 3.72 18.58
N PHE A 513 -23.63 4.28 19.52
CA PHE A 513 -23.13 3.55 20.68
C PHE A 513 -24.12 3.62 21.85
N GLY A 514 -24.34 2.47 22.52
CA GLY A 514 -25.06 2.37 23.79
C GLY A 514 -24.10 2.32 25.00
N GLY A 515 -24.58 1.80 26.13
CA GLY A 515 -23.74 1.57 27.32
C GLY A 515 -22.77 0.41 27.17
N VAL A 516 -22.15 0.02 28.30
CA VAL A 516 -21.12 -1.04 28.36
C VAL A 516 -21.61 -2.36 27.75
N ALA A 517 -20.82 -2.94 26.89
CA ALA A 517 -21.08 -4.28 26.36
C ALA A 517 -21.02 -5.33 27.47
N LYS A 518 -22.02 -6.19 27.56
CA LYS A 518 -21.81 -7.51 28.16
C LYS A 518 -20.94 -8.30 27.19
N ALA A 519 -19.94 -9.02 27.70
CA ALA A 519 -19.08 -9.87 26.88
C ALA A 519 -19.94 -10.77 25.97
N SER A 520 -19.78 -10.65 24.68
CA SER A 520 -20.58 -11.40 23.70
C SER A 520 -19.66 -11.86 22.55
N GLY A 521 -19.83 -13.10 22.12
CA GLY A 521 -19.14 -13.64 20.95
C GLY A 521 -19.83 -13.27 19.62
N VAL A 522 -20.28 -12.01 19.49
CA VAL A 522 -20.92 -11.48 18.28
C VAL A 522 -20.14 -10.26 17.78
N PRO A 523 -20.15 -9.97 16.48
CA PRO A 523 -19.50 -8.79 15.93
C PRO A 523 -19.97 -7.50 16.61
N MET A 524 -19.00 -6.68 17.09
CA MET A 524 -19.29 -5.51 17.92
C MET A 524 -18.29 -4.40 17.72
N LEU A 525 -18.77 -3.15 17.67
CA LEU A 525 -17.92 -1.98 17.82
C LEU A 525 -17.88 -1.58 19.30
N GLN A 526 -16.70 -1.26 19.78
CA GLN A 526 -16.48 -0.76 21.14
C GLN A 526 -15.70 0.54 21.09
N LYS A 527 -16.06 1.48 21.96
CA LYS A 527 -15.49 2.82 21.98
C LYS A 527 -15.03 3.20 23.38
N GLY A 528 -13.88 3.86 23.45
CA GLY A 528 -13.34 4.44 24.66
C GLY A 528 -12.65 5.77 24.41
N THR A 529 -12.42 6.51 25.49
CA THR A 529 -11.62 7.74 25.47
C THR A 529 -10.52 7.67 26.50
N PHE A 530 -9.40 8.33 26.20
CA PHE A 530 -8.27 8.46 27.13
C PHE A 530 -7.62 9.84 26.95
N SER A 531 -6.94 10.32 27.97
CA SER A 531 -6.30 11.63 27.98
C SER A 531 -4.79 11.48 27.97
N LEU A 532 -4.12 12.32 27.16
CA LEU A 532 -2.67 12.39 27.08
C LEU A 532 -2.15 13.78 27.49
N ASN A 533 -1.15 13.82 28.36
CA ASN A 533 -0.41 15.04 28.69
C ASN A 533 0.72 15.32 27.68
N THR A 534 1.31 14.25 27.16
CA THR A 534 2.36 14.27 26.10
C THR A 534 1.95 13.35 24.98
N VAL A 535 2.36 13.69 23.75
CA VAL A 535 2.07 12.92 22.55
C VAL A 535 3.36 12.30 22.06
N LYS A 536 3.36 10.98 21.89
CA LYS A 536 4.44 10.16 21.34
C LYS A 536 3.84 9.02 20.53
N ASP A 537 4.62 8.39 19.69
CA ASP A 537 4.23 7.15 19.01
C ASP A 537 3.85 6.08 20.04
N THR A 538 2.96 5.17 19.67
CA THR A 538 2.58 4.03 20.51
C THR A 538 2.07 2.88 19.63
N TYR A 539 1.82 1.71 20.24
CA TYR A 539 1.32 0.52 19.54
C TYR A 539 0.16 -0.07 20.32
N PHE A 540 -1.04 -0.10 19.73
CA PHE A 540 -2.18 -0.78 20.37
C PHE A 540 -1.95 -2.29 20.37
N ASP A 541 -1.97 -2.90 21.56
CA ASP A 541 -1.82 -4.34 21.76
C ASP A 541 -3.15 -5.06 21.52
N MET A 542 -3.21 -5.80 20.43
CA MET A 542 -4.37 -6.59 20.00
C MET A 542 -4.24 -8.08 20.33
N SER A 543 -3.23 -8.50 21.09
CA SER A 543 -2.93 -9.91 21.39
C SER A 543 -4.08 -10.66 22.06
N ASN A 544 -4.90 -9.97 22.84
CA ASN A 544 -6.07 -10.52 23.54
C ASN A 544 -7.37 -10.41 22.75
N TRP A 545 -7.35 -9.76 21.60
CA TRP A 545 -8.50 -9.54 20.72
C TRP A 545 -8.67 -10.70 19.73
N GLY A 546 -9.76 -10.69 18.97
CA GLY A 546 -10.07 -11.72 18.00
C GLY A 546 -9.55 -11.35 16.60
N LYS A 547 -10.38 -10.65 15.86
CA LYS A 547 -10.13 -10.22 14.49
C LYS A 547 -10.95 -8.98 14.19
N GLY A 548 -10.33 -7.97 13.58
CA GLY A 548 -11.09 -6.75 13.28
C GLY A 548 -10.24 -5.59 12.81
N VAL A 549 -10.70 -4.38 13.14
CA VAL A 549 -10.13 -3.10 12.70
C VAL A 549 -10.18 -2.10 13.86
N VAL A 550 -9.19 -1.19 13.93
CA VAL A 550 -9.11 -0.15 14.96
C VAL A 550 -9.02 1.23 14.34
N TRP A 551 -9.67 2.20 14.97
CA TRP A 551 -9.58 3.63 14.64
C TRP A 551 -9.10 4.43 15.85
N ILE A 552 -8.27 5.42 15.59
CA ILE A 552 -7.85 6.45 16.54
C ILE A 552 -8.20 7.84 16.01
N ASN A 553 -8.97 8.62 16.75
CA ASN A 553 -9.40 9.97 16.35
C ASN A 553 -9.99 10.03 14.92
N GLY A 554 -10.67 8.94 14.48
CA GLY A 554 -11.23 8.79 13.14
C GLY A 554 -10.29 8.21 12.08
N HIS A 555 -9.00 8.08 12.36
CA HIS A 555 -8.03 7.45 11.45
C HIS A 555 -8.05 5.93 11.58
N ASN A 556 -8.24 5.22 10.48
CA ASN A 556 -8.21 3.76 10.45
C ASN A 556 -6.77 3.26 10.47
N LEU A 557 -6.39 2.53 11.51
CA LEU A 557 -5.04 2.00 11.70
C LEU A 557 -4.75 0.73 10.86
N GLY A 558 -5.79 0.03 10.43
CA GLY A 558 -5.67 -1.22 9.72
C GLY A 558 -6.32 -2.39 10.45
N ARG A 559 -6.14 -3.58 9.87
CA ARG A 559 -6.64 -4.84 10.40
C ARG A 559 -5.72 -5.41 11.48
N TYR A 560 -6.33 -6.12 12.42
CA TYR A 560 -5.63 -7.02 13.34
C TYR A 560 -6.26 -8.41 13.30
N TRP A 561 -5.48 -9.42 13.61
CA TRP A 561 -5.95 -10.78 13.70
C TRP A 561 -5.09 -11.59 14.66
N ARG A 562 -5.75 -12.29 15.62
CA ARG A 562 -5.06 -13.08 16.65
C ARG A 562 -4.08 -14.12 16.12
N VAL A 563 -4.27 -14.60 14.87
CA VAL A 563 -3.36 -15.60 14.28
C VAL A 563 -1.92 -15.10 14.15
N GLY A 564 -1.71 -13.78 14.11
CA GLY A 564 -0.38 -13.19 13.96
C GLY A 564 0.19 -13.32 12.53
N PRO A 565 1.46 -12.98 12.34
CA PRO A 565 2.49 -12.70 13.36
C PRO A 565 2.35 -11.32 14.01
N GLN A 566 1.72 -10.35 13.34
CA GLN A 566 1.48 -9.01 13.86
C GLN A 566 0.41 -9.04 14.95
N GLN A 567 0.78 -8.60 16.18
CA GLN A 567 -0.14 -8.48 17.31
C GLN A 567 -0.39 -7.03 17.75
N THR A 568 0.37 -6.06 17.23
CA THR A 568 0.20 -4.65 17.56
C THR A 568 -0.14 -3.83 16.33
N LEU A 569 -0.84 -2.71 16.53
CA LEU A 569 -1.10 -1.71 15.50
C LEU A 569 -0.37 -0.42 15.82
N TYR A 570 0.46 0.06 14.90
CA TYR A 570 1.19 1.31 15.04
C TYR A 570 0.24 2.52 15.06
N VAL A 571 0.42 3.38 16.06
CA VAL A 571 -0.30 4.62 16.26
C VAL A 571 0.68 5.79 16.19
N PRO A 572 0.74 6.51 15.05
CA PRO A 572 1.65 7.64 14.92
C PRO A 572 1.26 8.80 15.83
N ALA A 573 2.27 9.45 16.39
CA ALA A 573 2.09 10.63 17.23
C ALA A 573 1.26 11.74 16.55
N GLU A 574 1.41 11.85 15.24
CA GLU A 574 0.72 12.82 14.38
C GLU A 574 -0.80 12.69 14.42
N TRP A 575 -1.33 11.51 14.77
CA TRP A 575 -2.77 11.25 14.89
C TRP A 575 -3.29 11.30 16.33
N LEU A 576 -2.40 11.49 17.27
CA LEU A 576 -2.72 11.72 18.68
C LEU A 576 -2.71 13.22 19.01
N LYS A 577 -3.40 13.60 20.07
CA LYS A 577 -3.44 14.98 20.56
C LYS A 577 -3.32 15.05 22.08
N LYS A 578 -2.79 16.16 22.59
CA LYS A 578 -2.88 16.48 24.03
C LYS A 578 -4.35 16.61 24.43
N GLY A 579 -4.71 16.09 25.60
CA GLY A 579 -6.07 15.99 26.04
C GLY A 579 -6.76 14.72 25.55
N ILE A 580 -8.05 14.79 25.26
CA ILE A 580 -8.92 13.63 24.99
C ILE A 580 -8.66 13.07 23.57
N ASN A 581 -8.40 11.76 23.51
CA ASN A 581 -8.33 10.94 22.31
C ASN A 581 -9.45 9.91 22.33
N GLU A 582 -9.98 9.56 21.18
CA GLU A 582 -11.04 8.55 21.01
C GLU A 582 -10.49 7.34 20.27
N VAL A 583 -10.74 6.14 20.80
CA VAL A 583 -10.46 4.89 20.11
C VAL A 583 -11.75 4.12 19.87
N VAL A 584 -11.88 3.55 18.66
CA VAL A 584 -12.95 2.63 18.28
C VAL A 584 -12.32 1.31 17.82
N VAL A 585 -12.81 0.20 18.34
CA VAL A 585 -12.41 -1.15 17.96
C VAL A 585 -13.62 -1.89 17.42
N PHE A 586 -13.54 -2.41 16.23
CA PHE A 586 -14.48 -3.40 15.70
C PHE A 586 -13.86 -4.79 15.83
N ASP A 587 -14.50 -5.70 16.56
CA ASP A 587 -14.08 -7.10 16.66
C ASP A 587 -15.20 -8.04 16.22
N LEU A 588 -14.83 -9.03 15.42
CA LEU A 588 -15.75 -10.03 14.87
C LEU A 588 -16.09 -11.15 15.88
N LEU A 589 -15.20 -11.42 16.84
CA LEU A 589 -15.20 -12.66 17.62
C LEU A 589 -15.24 -12.44 19.12
N LYS A 590 -14.68 -11.33 19.60
CA LYS A 590 -14.51 -11.05 21.02
C LYS A 590 -14.89 -9.60 21.37
N SER A 591 -15.29 -9.39 22.59
CA SER A 591 -15.37 -8.07 23.18
C SER A 591 -14.46 -7.98 24.39
N GLN A 592 -13.80 -6.85 24.57
CA GLN A 592 -12.93 -6.58 25.72
C GLN A 592 -13.38 -5.30 26.42
N SER A 593 -13.20 -5.23 27.72
CA SER A 593 -13.51 -4.02 28.49
C SER A 593 -12.41 -2.96 28.43
N THR A 594 -11.21 -3.37 28.00
CA THR A 594 -10.04 -2.50 27.96
C THR A 594 -9.18 -2.78 26.74
N LEU A 595 -8.49 -1.73 26.28
CA LEU A 595 -7.41 -1.79 25.30
C LEU A 595 -6.15 -1.24 25.96
N THR A 596 -5.00 -1.87 25.71
CA THR A 596 -3.69 -1.40 26.17
C THR A 596 -2.84 -0.96 24.98
N ALA A 597 -1.87 -0.08 25.24
CA ALA A 597 -0.85 0.25 24.25
C ALA A 597 0.55 0.08 24.85
N VAL A 598 1.48 -0.36 24.02
CA VAL A 598 2.86 -0.66 24.38
C VAL A 598 3.83 0.27 23.63
N ASP A 599 5.06 0.36 24.11
CA ASP A 599 6.10 1.23 23.54
C ASP A 599 6.98 0.52 22.49
N LYS A 600 6.70 -0.77 22.22
CA LYS A 600 7.39 -1.55 21.20
C LYS A 600 6.40 -2.38 20.38
N PRO A 601 6.63 -2.58 19.08
CA PRO A 601 5.80 -3.47 18.28
C PRO A 601 5.97 -4.94 18.68
N ILE A 602 4.93 -5.74 18.42
CA ILE A 602 4.94 -7.21 18.50
C ILE A 602 4.56 -7.70 17.11
N LEU A 603 5.54 -8.12 16.31
CA LEU A 603 5.38 -8.51 14.90
C LEU A 603 5.71 -9.99 14.63
N ASP A 604 6.14 -10.73 15.64
CA ASP A 604 6.71 -12.09 15.52
C ASP A 604 5.93 -13.16 16.30
N LYS A 605 4.74 -12.85 16.80
CA LYS A 605 3.97 -13.77 17.65
C LYS A 605 2.84 -14.44 16.89
N LEU A 606 3.02 -15.73 16.61
CA LEU A 606 1.95 -16.61 16.10
C LEU A 606 1.12 -17.19 17.27
N ASN A 607 -0.20 -17.27 17.05
CA ASN A 607 -1.10 -18.00 17.96
C ASN A 607 -1.80 -19.10 17.15
N ASN A 608 -1.65 -20.32 17.59
CA ASN A 608 -2.25 -21.52 17.03
C ASN A 608 -3.78 -21.56 17.28
#